data_4896d00da6e6581d2468459cd4f45582
#
_entry.id   4896d00da6e6581d2468459cd4f45582
#
_cell.length_a   1.000
_cell.length_b   1.000
_cell.length_c   1.000
_cell.angle_alpha   90.00
_cell.angle_beta   90.00
_cell.angle_gamma   90.00
#
_symmetry.space_group_name_H-M   'P 1'
#
loop_
_entity.id
_entity.type
_entity.pdbx_description
1 polymer ?
#
loop_
_entity_poly.entity_id
_entity_poly.type
_entity_poly.pdbx_seq_one_letter_code
_entity_poly.pdbx_strand_id
1 'polypeptide(L)'
;MEQAIPYQPKNKIRIVTAASLFDGHDAAINIMRRIIQSTGCEVIHLGHDRSVEEVVNCAIEEDANAIAMTSYQGGHVEYLKYMYDLLKEKGSKHIKIFAGGGGTILPEEIKELQDYGIERIYHPDDGRAMGLQGMINDLVEKSDFPTGVDLKGEVNRLAEKDVKSIAKFISAAENFPNESKADLDKVHVLASKVATPILGITGTGGAGKSSMVDELVRRFLVDFKDKDIAIVSVDPSKKKTGGALLGDRIRMNSIKNGRVYMRSLATRQSNLALSVHVKEALSILKAAAYDLIVLETSGI
;
A
#
# COMPACT_ATOMS: atom_id res chain seq x y z
N MET A 1 -1.50 33.83 -4.71
CA MET A 1 -2.07 32.88 -3.76
C MET A 1 -0.93 32.43 -2.86
N GLU A 2 -1.06 32.58 -1.54
CA GLU A 2 -0.11 31.99 -0.59
C GLU A 2 -0.09 30.46 -0.79
N GLN A 3 1.10 29.89 -0.82
CA GLN A 3 1.24 28.42 -0.89
C GLN A 3 0.67 27.81 0.40
N ALA A 4 -0.30 26.90 0.27
CA ALA A 4 -0.84 26.17 1.41
C ALA A 4 0.29 25.45 2.14
N ILE A 5 0.33 25.60 3.46
CA ILE A 5 1.31 24.90 4.31
C ILE A 5 0.97 23.41 4.31
N PRO A 6 1.94 22.52 4.11
CA PRO A 6 1.68 21.07 4.14
C PRO A 6 1.10 20.63 5.50
N TYR A 7 0.03 19.82 5.47
CA TYR A 7 -0.55 19.18 6.64
C TYR A 7 0.51 18.31 7.33
N GLN A 8 0.48 18.27 8.65
CA GLN A 8 1.38 17.43 9.45
C GLN A 8 0.60 16.23 9.99
N PRO A 9 0.79 15.04 9.42
CA PRO A 9 0.08 13.84 9.88
C PRO A 9 0.41 13.48 11.32
N LYS A 10 -0.60 13.08 12.10
CA LYS A 10 -0.46 12.55 13.45
C LYS A 10 -0.08 11.08 13.45
N ASN A 11 -0.55 10.35 12.44
CA ASN A 11 -0.28 8.94 12.25
C ASN A 11 0.66 8.71 11.06
N LYS A 12 1.20 7.50 10.92
CA LYS A 12 1.88 7.06 9.70
C LYS A 12 0.82 6.68 8.67
N ILE A 13 0.69 7.51 7.64
CA ILE A 13 -0.34 7.34 6.62
C ILE A 13 0.24 6.62 5.42
N ARG A 14 -0.46 5.60 4.96
CA ARG A 14 -0.11 4.79 3.81
C ARG A 14 -1.18 4.93 2.74
N ILE A 15 -0.79 5.34 1.52
CA ILE A 15 -1.71 5.65 0.42
C ILE A 15 -1.31 4.88 -0.83
N VAL A 16 -2.25 4.12 -1.37
CA VAL A 16 -2.09 3.48 -2.68
C VAL A 16 -2.47 4.47 -3.77
N THR A 17 -1.64 4.63 -4.80
CA THR A 17 -1.91 5.55 -5.92
C THR A 17 -1.85 4.79 -7.25
N ALA A 18 -2.83 5.05 -8.13
CA ALA A 18 -2.89 4.46 -9.47
C ALA A 18 -3.71 5.33 -10.43
N ALA A 19 -3.57 5.06 -11.74
CA ALA A 19 -4.55 5.46 -12.74
C ALA A 19 -5.44 4.27 -13.12
N SER A 20 -6.70 4.54 -13.44
CA SER A 20 -7.70 3.52 -13.72
C SER A 20 -7.38 2.67 -14.95
N LEU A 21 -8.07 1.57 -15.08
CA LEU A 21 -7.95 0.64 -16.22
C LEU A 21 -8.23 1.38 -17.53
N PHE A 22 -7.44 1.11 -18.57
CA PHE A 22 -7.46 1.76 -19.89
C PHE A 22 -7.13 3.27 -19.87
N ASP A 23 -6.64 3.80 -18.75
CA ASP A 23 -6.20 5.19 -18.65
C ASP A 23 -4.66 5.28 -18.65
N GLY A 24 -4.12 5.84 -19.73
CA GLY A 24 -2.69 6.10 -19.88
C GLY A 24 -2.25 7.49 -19.42
N HIS A 25 -3.17 8.31 -18.87
CA HIS A 25 -2.85 9.66 -18.41
C HIS A 25 -2.19 9.61 -17.02
N ASP A 26 -0.89 9.36 -16.97
CA ASP A 26 -0.14 9.19 -15.74
C ASP A 26 0.46 10.49 -15.17
N ALA A 27 0.47 11.60 -15.92
CA ALA A 27 1.11 12.84 -15.51
C ALA A 27 0.52 13.38 -14.20
N ALA A 28 -0.81 13.41 -14.07
CA ALA A 28 -1.47 13.95 -12.89
C ALA A 28 -1.17 13.12 -11.64
N ILE A 29 -1.34 11.80 -11.70
CA ILE A 29 -1.06 10.93 -10.55
C ILE A 29 0.42 10.96 -10.17
N ASN A 30 1.33 11.12 -11.14
CA ASN A 30 2.76 11.25 -10.88
C ASN A 30 3.12 12.54 -10.15
N ILE A 31 2.42 13.65 -10.39
CA ILE A 31 2.56 14.89 -9.64
C ILE A 31 1.97 14.72 -8.23
N MET A 32 0.73 14.25 -8.13
CA MET A 32 0.02 14.10 -6.86
C MET A 32 0.77 13.18 -5.89
N ARG A 33 1.24 12.01 -6.33
CA ARG A 33 1.99 11.08 -5.47
C ARG A 33 3.27 11.69 -4.88
N ARG A 34 3.93 12.61 -5.63
CA ARG A 34 5.12 13.31 -5.13
C ARG A 34 4.77 14.32 -4.05
N ILE A 35 3.62 15.00 -4.17
CA ILE A 35 3.14 15.94 -3.16
C ILE A 35 2.70 15.15 -1.92
N ILE A 36 1.94 14.07 -2.08
CA ILE A 36 1.54 13.16 -1.00
C ILE A 36 2.78 12.66 -0.23
N GLN A 37 3.79 12.17 -0.95
CA GLN A 37 5.06 11.75 -0.36
C GLN A 37 5.77 12.88 0.38
N SER A 38 5.80 14.09 -0.18
CA SER A 38 6.44 15.24 0.45
C SER A 38 5.69 15.77 1.66
N THR A 39 4.41 15.43 1.80
CA THR A 39 3.58 15.73 2.98
C THR A 39 3.80 14.70 4.13
N GLY A 40 4.70 13.72 3.94
CA GLY A 40 5.11 12.78 4.99
C GLY A 40 4.47 11.39 4.89
N CYS A 41 3.67 11.12 3.86
CA CYS A 41 3.01 9.82 3.68
C CYS A 41 3.92 8.77 3.01
N GLU A 42 3.63 7.51 3.28
CA GLU A 42 4.16 6.36 2.55
C GLU A 42 3.24 6.08 1.35
N VAL A 43 3.76 6.17 0.14
CA VAL A 43 2.98 6.05 -1.09
C VAL A 43 3.34 4.76 -1.82
N ILE A 44 2.39 3.87 -1.96
CA ILE A 44 2.50 2.67 -2.81
C ILE A 44 1.96 3.03 -4.19
N HIS A 45 2.84 3.11 -5.19
CA HIS A 45 2.47 3.53 -6.52
C HIS A 45 2.38 2.34 -7.48
N LEU A 46 1.20 2.12 -8.04
CA LEU A 46 0.93 1.03 -8.97
C LEU A 46 1.09 1.41 -10.45
N GLY A 47 1.21 2.71 -10.74
CA GLY A 47 1.26 3.19 -12.12
C GLY A 47 -0.11 3.39 -12.75
N HIS A 48 -0.19 3.19 -14.06
CA HIS A 48 -1.39 3.35 -14.86
C HIS A 48 -1.98 2.00 -15.26
N ASP A 49 -3.19 2.02 -15.86
CA ASP A 49 -3.86 0.84 -16.43
C ASP A 49 -4.07 -0.27 -15.39
N ARG A 50 -4.66 0.10 -14.24
CA ARG A 50 -4.88 -0.84 -13.12
C ARG A 50 -6.34 -1.21 -12.95
N SER A 51 -6.59 -2.52 -12.81
CA SER A 51 -7.91 -3.03 -12.47
C SER A 51 -8.29 -2.70 -11.02
N VAL A 52 -9.60 -2.71 -10.73
CA VAL A 52 -10.11 -2.52 -9.37
C VAL A 52 -9.51 -3.55 -8.40
N GLU A 53 -9.46 -4.81 -8.80
CA GLU A 53 -8.94 -5.91 -7.98
C GLU A 53 -7.46 -5.73 -7.61
N GLU A 54 -6.63 -5.31 -8.57
CA GLU A 54 -5.21 -5.03 -8.31
C GLU A 54 -5.04 -3.93 -7.26
N VAL A 55 -5.82 -2.85 -7.37
CA VAL A 55 -5.74 -1.70 -6.47
C VAL A 55 -6.26 -2.06 -5.08
N VAL A 56 -7.40 -2.73 -4.99
CA VAL A 56 -8.02 -3.14 -3.73
C VAL A 56 -7.17 -4.18 -3.00
N ASN A 57 -6.68 -5.21 -3.70
CA ASN A 57 -5.82 -6.22 -3.09
C ASN A 57 -4.54 -5.59 -2.55
N CYS A 58 -3.90 -4.71 -3.34
CA CYS A 58 -2.74 -3.96 -2.86
C CYS A 58 -3.05 -3.14 -1.60
N ALA A 59 -4.18 -2.41 -1.58
CA ALA A 59 -4.55 -1.59 -0.43
C ALA A 59 -4.77 -2.43 0.85
N ILE A 60 -5.33 -3.62 0.72
CA ILE A 60 -5.53 -4.56 1.84
C ILE A 60 -4.20 -5.16 2.30
N GLU A 61 -3.35 -5.63 1.38
CA GLU A 61 -2.03 -6.19 1.69
C GLU A 61 -1.10 -5.19 2.36
N GLU A 62 -1.25 -3.91 2.03
CA GLU A 62 -0.46 -2.82 2.59
C GLU A 62 -1.10 -2.19 3.84
N ASP A 63 -2.28 -2.64 4.29
CA ASP A 63 -3.07 -2.02 5.39
C ASP A 63 -3.15 -0.50 5.20
N ALA A 64 -3.54 -0.09 3.99
CA ALA A 64 -3.52 1.31 3.59
C ALA A 64 -4.65 2.12 4.24
N ASN A 65 -4.39 3.39 4.50
CA ASN A 65 -5.42 4.34 4.94
C ASN A 65 -6.34 4.74 3.78
N ALA A 66 -5.76 4.88 2.56
CA ALA A 66 -6.52 5.36 1.43
C ALA A 66 -5.99 4.86 0.08
N ILE A 67 -6.88 4.92 -0.90
CA ILE A 67 -6.61 4.79 -2.33
C ILE A 67 -6.84 6.16 -2.97
N ALA A 68 -5.85 6.65 -3.74
CA ALA A 68 -5.95 7.89 -4.51
C ALA A 68 -5.79 7.57 -6.00
N MET A 69 -6.85 7.79 -6.76
CA MET A 69 -6.94 7.41 -8.17
C MET A 69 -7.04 8.62 -9.10
N THR A 70 -6.55 8.44 -10.32
CA THR A 70 -6.93 9.30 -11.44
C THR A 70 -7.70 8.51 -12.49
N SER A 71 -8.70 9.15 -13.10
CA SER A 71 -9.47 8.57 -14.20
C SER A 71 -9.88 9.67 -15.17
N TYR A 72 -9.28 9.69 -16.35
CA TYR A 72 -9.54 10.64 -17.43
C TYR A 72 -10.34 10.03 -18.59
N GLN A 73 -10.99 8.90 -18.35
CA GLN A 73 -11.78 8.19 -19.33
C GLN A 73 -13.20 7.92 -18.82
N GLY A 74 -14.11 7.50 -19.70
CA GLY A 74 -15.43 7.00 -19.33
C GLY A 74 -15.35 5.72 -18.48
N GLY A 75 -16.45 5.38 -17.79
CA GLY A 75 -16.52 4.20 -16.94
C GLY A 75 -16.00 4.40 -15.51
N HIS A 76 -15.65 5.64 -15.13
CA HIS A 76 -15.17 5.97 -13.79
C HIS A 76 -16.24 5.75 -12.71
N VAL A 77 -17.52 5.91 -13.03
CA VAL A 77 -18.62 5.71 -12.09
C VAL A 77 -18.67 4.23 -11.67
N GLU A 78 -18.73 3.32 -12.63
CA GLU A 78 -18.76 1.88 -12.40
C GLU A 78 -17.47 1.40 -11.74
N TYR A 79 -16.32 1.90 -12.19
CA TYR A 79 -15.01 1.56 -11.65
C TYR A 79 -14.90 1.91 -10.15
N LEU A 80 -15.29 3.11 -9.76
CA LEU A 80 -15.20 3.57 -8.37
C LEU A 80 -16.25 2.91 -7.47
N LYS A 81 -17.48 2.70 -7.96
CA LYS A 81 -18.50 1.94 -7.22
C LYS A 81 -18.07 0.51 -6.98
N TYR A 82 -17.55 -0.18 -8.01
CA TYR A 82 -17.04 -1.53 -7.86
C TYR A 82 -15.88 -1.60 -6.87
N MET A 83 -14.99 -0.60 -6.87
CA MET A 83 -13.90 -0.51 -5.89
C MET A 83 -14.42 -0.42 -4.46
N TYR A 84 -15.42 0.42 -4.22
CA TYR A 84 -16.05 0.56 -2.91
C TYR A 84 -16.74 -0.73 -2.47
N ASP A 85 -17.49 -1.37 -3.36
CA ASP A 85 -18.19 -2.62 -3.07
C ASP A 85 -17.21 -3.76 -2.76
N LEU A 86 -16.12 -3.87 -3.53
CA LEU A 86 -15.09 -4.88 -3.30
C LEU A 86 -14.35 -4.67 -1.98
N LEU A 87 -14.06 -3.42 -1.59
CA LEU A 87 -13.52 -3.11 -0.25
C LEU A 87 -14.48 -3.53 0.86
N LYS A 88 -15.77 -3.27 0.67
CA LYS A 88 -16.82 -3.65 1.62
C LYS A 88 -16.95 -5.16 1.72
N GLU A 89 -17.00 -5.88 0.61
CA GLU A 89 -17.06 -7.34 0.53
C GLU A 89 -15.87 -7.98 1.25
N LYS A 90 -14.66 -7.45 1.01
CA LYS A 90 -13.43 -7.91 1.66
C LYS A 90 -13.28 -7.42 3.12
N GLY A 91 -14.28 -6.75 3.69
CA GLY A 91 -14.26 -6.25 5.07
C GLY A 91 -13.21 -5.18 5.35
N SER A 92 -12.89 -4.36 4.34
CA SER A 92 -11.87 -3.29 4.39
C SER A 92 -12.47 -1.91 4.06
N LYS A 93 -13.75 -1.70 4.40
CA LYS A 93 -14.50 -0.45 4.16
C LYS A 93 -13.87 0.79 4.81
N HIS A 94 -12.99 0.63 5.78
CA HIS A 94 -12.29 1.73 6.43
C HIS A 94 -11.28 2.42 5.49
N ILE A 95 -10.81 1.73 4.44
CA ILE A 95 -9.91 2.30 3.44
C ILE A 95 -10.69 3.34 2.63
N LYS A 96 -10.22 4.59 2.68
CA LYS A 96 -10.87 5.72 2.01
C LYS A 96 -10.55 5.74 0.51
N ILE A 97 -11.51 6.13 -0.31
CA ILE A 97 -11.30 6.27 -1.76
C ILE A 97 -11.37 7.75 -2.14
N PHE A 98 -10.29 8.22 -2.76
CA PHE A 98 -10.20 9.56 -3.36
C PHE A 98 -9.95 9.43 -4.86
N ALA A 99 -10.57 10.30 -5.64
CA ALA A 99 -10.33 10.29 -7.08
C ALA A 99 -10.32 11.71 -7.67
N GLY A 100 -9.80 11.82 -8.88
CA GLY A 100 -9.86 12.99 -9.73
C GLY A 100 -9.70 12.59 -11.19
N GLY A 101 -10.28 13.37 -12.09
CA GLY A 101 -10.26 13.06 -13.53
C GLY A 101 -10.36 14.32 -14.39
N GLY A 102 -9.96 15.46 -13.85
CA GLY A 102 -10.15 16.75 -14.52
C GLY A 102 -11.63 17.00 -14.81
N GLY A 103 -11.94 17.55 -15.96
CA GLY A 103 -13.33 17.80 -16.39
C GLY A 103 -14.07 16.56 -16.93
N THR A 104 -13.47 15.37 -16.87
CA THR A 104 -14.12 14.14 -17.37
C THR A 104 -15.21 13.64 -16.42
N ILE A 105 -15.05 13.88 -15.11
CA ILE A 105 -16.04 13.52 -14.09
C ILE A 105 -16.96 14.74 -13.89
N LEU A 106 -18.24 14.55 -14.20
CA LEU A 106 -19.22 15.63 -14.14
C LEU A 106 -19.65 15.92 -12.69
N PRO A 107 -20.08 17.15 -12.36
CA PRO A 107 -20.52 17.51 -11.01
C PRO A 107 -21.64 16.60 -10.46
N GLU A 108 -22.53 16.13 -11.31
CA GLU A 108 -23.63 15.22 -10.96
C GLU A 108 -23.08 13.83 -10.57
N GLU A 109 -22.10 13.34 -11.32
CA GLU A 109 -21.41 12.07 -11.04
C GLU A 109 -20.56 12.15 -9.77
N ILE A 110 -19.93 13.30 -9.51
CA ILE A 110 -19.21 13.56 -8.25
C ILE A 110 -20.16 13.39 -7.07
N LYS A 111 -21.35 14.02 -7.14
CA LYS A 111 -22.33 13.89 -6.08
C LYS A 111 -22.81 12.47 -5.91
N GLU A 112 -23.14 11.78 -7.00
CA GLU A 112 -23.58 10.38 -7.01
C GLU A 112 -22.52 9.46 -6.34
N LEU A 113 -21.25 9.61 -6.70
CA LEU A 113 -20.16 8.81 -6.17
C LEU A 113 -19.90 9.08 -4.68
N GLN A 114 -19.97 10.34 -4.25
CA GLN A 114 -19.79 10.68 -2.84
C GLN A 114 -20.98 10.19 -2.00
N ASP A 115 -22.20 10.29 -2.50
CA ASP A 115 -23.40 9.73 -1.86
C ASP A 115 -23.33 8.19 -1.77
N TYR A 116 -22.67 7.54 -2.73
CA TYR A 116 -22.45 6.08 -2.74
C TYR A 116 -21.45 5.62 -1.69
N GLY A 117 -20.49 6.46 -1.32
CA GLY A 117 -19.49 6.17 -0.29
C GLY A 117 -18.04 6.46 -0.67
N ILE A 118 -17.81 7.07 -1.83
CA ILE A 118 -16.47 7.57 -2.18
C ILE A 118 -16.19 8.82 -1.32
N GLU A 119 -15.04 8.85 -0.66
CA GLU A 119 -14.72 9.90 0.33
C GLU A 119 -14.69 11.30 -0.32
N ARG A 120 -13.99 11.43 -1.44
CA ARG A 120 -13.97 12.67 -2.22
C ARG A 120 -13.53 12.46 -3.67
N ILE A 121 -14.21 13.20 -4.56
CA ILE A 121 -13.78 13.40 -5.94
C ILE A 121 -13.34 14.85 -6.09
N TYR A 122 -12.11 15.08 -6.56
CA TYR A 122 -11.58 16.42 -6.78
C TYR A 122 -11.89 16.90 -8.20
N HIS A 123 -12.63 18.00 -8.28
CA HIS A 123 -12.90 18.72 -9.53
C HIS A 123 -11.78 19.74 -9.82
N PRO A 124 -11.55 20.17 -11.09
CA PRO A 124 -10.60 21.22 -11.41
C PRO A 124 -10.79 22.52 -10.62
N ASP A 125 -12.02 22.84 -10.23
CA ASP A 125 -12.32 24.02 -9.42
C ASP A 125 -11.78 23.92 -7.99
N ASP A 126 -11.69 22.71 -7.42
CA ASP A 126 -11.02 22.51 -6.14
C ASP A 126 -9.54 22.90 -6.25
N GLY A 127 -8.91 22.52 -7.36
CA GLY A 127 -7.51 22.90 -7.64
C GLY A 127 -7.31 24.40 -7.80
N ARG A 128 -8.29 25.12 -8.37
CA ARG A 128 -8.28 26.59 -8.49
C ARG A 128 -8.50 27.25 -7.13
N ALA A 129 -9.38 26.69 -6.30
CA ALA A 129 -9.73 27.25 -5.00
C ALA A 129 -8.65 27.05 -3.94
N MET A 130 -8.14 25.82 -3.79
CA MET A 130 -7.23 25.44 -2.70
C MET A 130 -5.79 25.09 -3.15
N GLY A 131 -5.54 25.05 -4.45
CA GLY A 131 -4.27 24.61 -5.02
C GLY A 131 -3.98 23.12 -4.84
N LEU A 132 -2.93 22.63 -5.48
CA LEU A 132 -2.57 21.20 -5.40
C LEU A 132 -2.22 20.77 -3.96
N GLN A 133 -1.47 21.59 -3.22
CA GLN A 133 -1.11 21.28 -1.84
C GLN A 133 -2.36 21.26 -0.94
N GLY A 134 -3.32 22.16 -1.16
CA GLY A 134 -4.57 22.19 -0.40
C GLY A 134 -5.42 20.93 -0.62
N MET A 135 -5.53 20.46 -1.88
CA MET A 135 -6.19 19.19 -2.19
C MET A 135 -5.52 18.00 -1.49
N ILE A 136 -4.19 17.98 -1.50
CA ILE A 136 -3.44 16.91 -0.81
C ILE A 136 -3.60 17.01 0.71
N ASN A 137 -3.62 18.20 1.29
CA ASN A 137 -3.87 18.40 2.72
C ASN A 137 -5.26 17.82 3.11
N ASP A 138 -6.31 18.11 2.35
CA ASP A 138 -7.66 17.56 2.58
C ASP A 138 -7.65 16.01 2.50
N LEU A 139 -6.97 15.44 1.50
CA LEU A 139 -6.82 13.99 1.37
C LEU A 139 -6.10 13.38 2.56
N VAL A 140 -4.96 13.95 2.94
CA VAL A 140 -4.11 13.43 4.03
C VAL A 140 -4.82 13.56 5.38
N GLU A 141 -5.48 14.69 5.65
CA GLU A 141 -6.24 14.92 6.88
C GLU A 141 -7.37 13.90 7.05
N LYS A 142 -8.15 13.63 5.99
CA LYS A 142 -9.21 12.62 6.00
C LYS A 142 -8.71 11.19 6.11
N SER A 143 -7.45 10.95 5.77
CA SER A 143 -6.78 9.65 5.88
C SER A 143 -6.00 9.48 7.19
N ASP A 144 -5.96 10.51 8.06
CA ASP A 144 -5.14 10.51 9.27
C ASP A 144 -5.80 9.78 10.44
N PHE A 145 -5.85 8.47 10.32
CA PHE A 145 -6.28 7.56 11.38
C PHE A 145 -5.26 6.40 11.53
N PRO A 146 -5.17 5.80 12.73
CA PRO A 146 -4.21 4.73 12.99
C PRO A 146 -4.58 3.44 12.25
N THR A 147 -3.58 2.75 11.67
CA THR A 147 -3.66 1.37 11.17
C THR A 147 -2.82 0.44 12.02
N GLY A 148 -3.06 -0.87 11.97
CA GLY A 148 -2.37 -1.83 12.84
C GLY A 148 -2.85 -1.82 14.29
N VAL A 149 -4.07 -1.35 14.55
CA VAL A 149 -4.69 -1.33 15.88
C VAL A 149 -5.73 -2.46 16.03
N ASP A 150 -6.12 -2.76 17.26
CA ASP A 150 -7.14 -3.78 17.59
C ASP A 150 -6.81 -5.17 17.03
N LEU A 151 -5.73 -5.77 17.54
CA LEU A 151 -5.23 -7.10 17.12
C LEU A 151 -5.95 -8.28 17.80
N LYS A 152 -6.98 -8.01 18.61
CA LYS A 152 -7.64 -9.03 19.41
C LYS A 152 -8.22 -10.15 18.54
N GLY A 153 -7.70 -11.37 18.73
CA GLY A 153 -8.12 -12.55 17.99
C GLY A 153 -7.45 -12.76 16.62
N GLU A 154 -6.76 -11.75 16.08
CA GLU A 154 -6.14 -11.81 14.76
C GLU A 154 -4.97 -12.81 14.69
N VAL A 155 -4.29 -13.11 15.81
CA VAL A 155 -3.17 -14.07 15.85
C VAL A 155 -3.57 -15.44 15.32
N ASN A 156 -4.79 -15.90 15.62
CA ASN A 156 -5.27 -17.22 15.20
C ASN A 156 -5.51 -17.30 13.69
N ARG A 157 -5.78 -16.16 13.05
CA ARG A 157 -6.03 -16.06 11.60
C ARG A 157 -4.74 -16.04 10.77
N LEU A 158 -3.58 -15.85 11.41
CA LEU A 158 -2.30 -15.90 10.69
C LEU A 158 -2.06 -17.27 10.06
N ALA A 159 -2.38 -18.35 10.77
CA ALA A 159 -2.23 -19.72 10.25
C ALA A 159 -3.12 -20.01 9.03
N GLU A 160 -4.23 -19.26 8.87
CA GLU A 160 -5.12 -19.31 7.72
C GLU A 160 -4.62 -18.45 6.54
N LYS A 161 -3.47 -17.79 6.70
CA LYS A 161 -2.90 -16.82 5.76
C LYS A 161 -3.88 -15.66 5.45
N ASP A 162 -4.68 -15.26 6.45
CA ASP A 162 -5.57 -14.11 6.29
C ASP A 162 -4.77 -12.83 6.05
N VAL A 163 -4.88 -12.34 4.82
CA VAL A 163 -4.09 -11.20 4.31
C VAL A 163 -4.27 -9.95 5.17
N LYS A 164 -5.50 -9.69 5.65
CA LYS A 164 -5.78 -8.51 6.51
C LYS A 164 -5.09 -8.63 7.85
N SER A 165 -5.16 -9.79 8.48
CA SER A 165 -4.50 -10.04 9.77
C SER A 165 -2.98 -9.89 9.64
N ILE A 166 -2.38 -10.46 8.57
CA ILE A 166 -0.95 -10.32 8.28
C ILE A 166 -0.57 -8.83 8.11
N ALA A 167 -1.30 -8.10 7.25
CA ALA A 167 -1.06 -6.70 6.98
C ALA A 167 -1.18 -5.83 8.25
N LYS A 168 -2.21 -6.09 9.05
CA LYS A 168 -2.49 -5.41 10.31
C LYS A 168 -1.40 -5.65 11.36
N PHE A 169 -0.91 -6.89 11.49
CA PHE A 169 0.21 -7.21 12.38
C PHE A 169 1.50 -6.50 11.98
N ILE A 170 1.80 -6.45 10.68
CA ILE A 170 2.97 -5.73 10.18
C ILE A 170 2.83 -4.23 10.49
N SER A 171 1.66 -3.62 10.24
CA SER A 171 1.40 -2.22 10.58
C SER A 171 1.50 -1.95 12.08
N ALA A 172 1.03 -2.87 12.91
CA ALA A 172 1.15 -2.77 14.38
C ALA A 172 2.62 -2.77 14.82
N ALA A 173 3.43 -3.68 14.27
CA ALA A 173 4.86 -3.72 14.55
C ALA A 173 5.58 -2.44 14.10
N GLU A 174 5.15 -1.84 12.97
CA GLU A 174 5.72 -0.61 12.43
C GLU A 174 5.30 0.65 13.20
N ASN A 175 4.05 0.73 13.65
CA ASN A 175 3.44 1.96 14.17
C ASN A 175 3.32 1.95 15.70
N PHE A 176 3.08 0.79 16.31
CA PHE A 176 2.75 0.63 17.74
C PHE A 176 3.48 -0.56 18.36
N PRO A 177 4.84 -0.63 18.25
CA PRO A 177 5.61 -1.80 18.71
C PRO A 177 5.48 -2.07 20.22
N ASN A 178 5.31 -1.03 21.04
CA ASN A 178 5.17 -1.17 22.49
C ASN A 178 3.78 -1.69 22.87
N GLU A 179 2.73 -1.10 22.28
CA GLU A 179 1.33 -1.42 22.54
C GLU A 179 0.98 -2.82 22.03
N SER A 180 1.56 -3.23 20.91
CA SER A 180 1.33 -4.54 20.27
C SER A 180 2.29 -5.63 20.78
N LYS A 181 3.19 -5.33 21.70
CA LYS A 181 4.25 -6.25 22.15
C LYS A 181 3.71 -7.62 22.59
N ALA A 182 2.66 -7.65 23.39
CA ALA A 182 2.09 -8.91 23.90
C ALA A 182 1.56 -9.81 22.78
N ASP A 183 1.02 -9.24 21.71
CA ASP A 183 0.55 -10.02 20.55
C ASP A 183 1.70 -10.40 19.62
N LEU A 184 2.70 -9.52 19.45
CA LEU A 184 3.92 -9.84 18.71
C LEU A 184 4.74 -10.96 19.40
N ASP A 185 4.79 -11.01 20.72
CA ASP A 185 5.43 -12.10 21.46
C ASP A 185 4.76 -13.47 21.15
N LYS A 186 3.43 -13.51 21.02
CA LYS A 186 2.70 -14.70 20.56
C LYS A 186 3.09 -15.10 19.13
N VAL A 187 3.20 -14.12 18.24
CA VAL A 187 3.65 -14.34 16.86
C VAL A 187 5.06 -14.92 16.84
N HIS A 188 5.99 -14.41 17.64
CA HIS A 188 7.35 -14.95 17.74
C HIS A 188 7.38 -16.40 18.19
N VAL A 189 6.52 -16.77 19.15
CA VAL A 189 6.37 -18.17 19.59
C VAL A 189 5.87 -19.07 18.45
N LEU A 190 4.92 -18.60 17.64
CA LEU A 190 4.44 -19.34 16.46
C LEU A 190 5.53 -19.45 15.40
N ALA A 191 6.18 -18.33 15.08
CA ALA A 191 7.26 -18.27 14.08
C ALA A 191 8.45 -19.18 14.41
N SER A 192 8.77 -19.36 15.69
CA SER A 192 9.88 -20.23 16.13
C SER A 192 9.65 -21.72 15.83
N LYS A 193 8.41 -22.12 15.60
CA LYS A 193 8.02 -23.50 15.29
C LYS A 193 8.05 -23.83 13.81
N VAL A 194 8.26 -22.81 12.95
CA VAL A 194 8.17 -22.95 11.49
C VAL A 194 9.53 -22.63 10.86
N ALA A 195 10.04 -23.58 10.09
CA ALA A 195 11.34 -23.46 9.39
C ALA A 195 11.15 -22.94 7.96
N THR A 196 10.54 -21.73 7.80
CA THR A 196 10.42 -21.11 6.48
C THR A 196 11.76 -20.54 6.00
N PRO A 197 12.26 -20.93 4.81
CA PRO A 197 13.47 -20.35 4.24
C PRO A 197 13.23 -18.87 3.88
N ILE A 198 14.27 -18.06 4.06
CA ILE A 198 14.28 -16.64 3.68
C ILE A 198 15.39 -16.43 2.65
N LEU A 199 15.00 -15.93 1.48
CA LEU A 199 15.93 -15.53 0.43
C LEU A 199 16.12 -14.02 0.46
N GLY A 200 17.30 -13.54 0.86
CA GLY A 200 17.68 -12.14 0.83
C GLY A 200 18.27 -11.75 -0.53
N ILE A 201 17.72 -10.67 -1.14
CA ILE A 201 18.21 -10.11 -2.39
C ILE A 201 18.66 -8.68 -2.14
N THR A 202 19.96 -8.42 -2.37
CA THR A 202 20.58 -7.11 -2.16
C THR A 202 21.38 -6.69 -3.38
N GLY A 203 21.71 -5.42 -3.47
CA GLY A 203 22.51 -4.84 -4.57
C GLY A 203 22.19 -3.36 -4.80
N THR A 204 22.97 -2.72 -5.65
CA THR A 204 22.84 -1.31 -5.98
C THR A 204 21.52 -0.97 -6.67
N GLY A 205 21.18 0.33 -6.66
CA GLY A 205 20.04 0.85 -7.44
C GLY A 205 20.25 0.53 -8.93
N GLY A 206 19.19 0.07 -9.61
CA GLY A 206 19.25 -0.29 -11.04
C GLY A 206 19.85 -1.65 -11.37
N ALA A 207 20.32 -2.44 -10.40
CA ALA A 207 20.91 -3.77 -10.63
C ALA A 207 19.90 -4.86 -11.07
N GLY A 208 18.62 -4.52 -11.21
CA GLY A 208 17.58 -5.47 -11.65
C GLY A 208 17.00 -6.35 -10.54
N LYS A 209 17.19 -6.02 -9.25
CA LYS A 209 16.68 -6.80 -8.11
C LYS A 209 15.20 -7.13 -8.23
N SER A 210 14.34 -6.13 -8.37
CA SER A 210 12.89 -6.31 -8.44
C SER A 210 12.46 -7.13 -9.66
N SER A 211 13.14 -6.97 -10.81
CA SER A 211 12.89 -7.80 -12.00
C SER A 211 13.30 -9.26 -11.77
N MET A 212 14.40 -9.49 -11.06
CA MET A 212 14.81 -10.83 -10.68
C MET A 212 13.84 -11.46 -9.68
N VAL A 213 13.35 -10.68 -8.69
CA VAL A 213 12.33 -11.15 -7.75
C VAL A 213 11.07 -11.56 -8.49
N ASP A 214 10.57 -10.74 -9.42
CA ASP A 214 9.37 -11.04 -10.21
C ASP A 214 9.53 -12.35 -10.99
N GLU A 215 10.68 -12.55 -11.66
CA GLU A 215 10.96 -13.80 -12.40
C GLU A 215 11.12 -15.00 -11.46
N LEU A 216 11.74 -14.86 -10.31
CA LEU A 216 11.83 -15.94 -9.31
C LEU A 216 10.45 -16.34 -8.79
N VAL A 217 9.59 -15.38 -8.50
CA VAL A 217 8.20 -15.61 -8.07
C VAL A 217 7.43 -16.33 -9.17
N ARG A 218 7.56 -15.86 -10.42
CA ARG A 218 6.91 -16.51 -11.58
C ARG A 218 7.31 -17.98 -11.70
N ARG A 219 8.61 -18.30 -11.61
CA ARG A 219 9.11 -19.68 -11.66
C ARG A 219 8.65 -20.50 -10.46
N PHE A 220 8.73 -19.94 -9.26
CA PHE A 220 8.23 -20.61 -8.04
C PHE A 220 6.77 -21.03 -8.19
N LEU A 221 5.91 -20.17 -8.71
CA LEU A 221 4.49 -20.46 -8.91
C LEU A 221 4.22 -21.56 -9.95
N VAL A 222 5.11 -21.70 -10.94
CA VAL A 222 5.05 -22.75 -11.96
C VAL A 222 5.52 -24.09 -11.41
N ASP A 223 6.66 -24.09 -10.73
CA ASP A 223 7.32 -25.31 -10.28
C ASP A 223 6.69 -25.90 -8.99
N PHE A 224 6.17 -25.02 -8.11
CA PHE A 224 5.57 -25.41 -6.83
C PHE A 224 4.10 -25.01 -6.78
N LYS A 225 3.22 -25.87 -7.29
CA LYS A 225 1.78 -25.57 -7.47
C LYS A 225 1.01 -25.45 -6.15
N ASP A 226 1.48 -26.10 -5.07
CA ASP A 226 0.82 -26.19 -3.77
C ASP A 226 1.46 -25.27 -2.71
N LYS A 227 2.39 -24.41 -3.13
CA LYS A 227 3.16 -23.56 -2.20
C LYS A 227 2.86 -22.10 -2.37
N ASP A 228 2.95 -21.38 -1.25
CA ASP A 228 2.73 -19.94 -1.15
C ASP A 228 4.04 -19.21 -0.87
N ILE A 229 4.16 -18.03 -1.45
CA ILE A 229 5.36 -17.20 -1.32
C ILE A 229 5.00 -15.81 -0.78
N ALA A 230 5.83 -15.28 0.11
CA ALA A 230 5.71 -13.92 0.58
C ALA A 230 6.93 -13.08 0.17
N ILE A 231 6.70 -11.81 -0.12
CA ILE A 231 7.72 -10.84 -0.51
C ILE A 231 7.68 -9.68 0.47
N VAL A 232 8.84 -9.31 0.99
CA VAL A 232 9.05 -8.07 1.74
C VAL A 232 10.03 -7.23 0.94
N SER A 233 9.59 -6.07 0.45
CA SER A 233 10.45 -5.11 -0.25
C SER A 233 10.67 -3.87 0.61
N VAL A 234 11.91 -3.37 0.64
CA VAL A 234 12.29 -2.22 1.47
C VAL A 234 12.73 -1.06 0.58
N ASP A 235 12.04 0.07 0.69
CA ASP A 235 12.35 1.32 -0.01
C ASP A 235 12.83 2.43 0.96
N PRO A 236 13.69 3.34 0.51
CA PRO A 236 14.22 4.39 1.37
C PRO A 236 13.20 5.48 1.65
N SER A 237 13.20 5.99 2.88
CA SER A 237 12.40 7.17 3.27
C SER A 237 13.15 8.48 2.97
N LYS A 238 12.40 9.54 2.64
CA LYS A 238 12.96 10.88 2.49
C LYS A 238 13.42 11.46 3.84
N LYS A 239 14.66 11.92 3.92
CA LYS A 239 15.25 12.49 5.15
C LYS A 239 14.46 13.66 5.74
N LYS A 240 13.92 14.56 4.87
CA LYS A 240 13.28 15.82 5.31
C LYS A 240 11.85 15.64 5.77
N THR A 241 11.08 14.77 5.14
CA THR A 241 9.62 14.66 5.37
C THR A 241 9.22 13.36 6.04
N GLY A 242 10.09 12.36 6.04
CA GLY A 242 9.77 11.00 6.52
C GLY A 242 8.86 10.21 5.57
N GLY A 243 8.37 10.81 4.50
CA GLY A 243 7.57 10.13 3.49
C GLY A 243 8.42 9.19 2.62
N ALA A 244 7.81 8.15 2.09
CA ALA A 244 8.45 7.18 1.21
C ALA A 244 7.68 6.98 -0.08
N LEU A 245 8.36 6.66 -1.17
CA LEU A 245 7.76 6.13 -2.38
C LEU A 245 8.13 4.64 -2.45
N LEU A 246 7.13 3.80 -2.28
CA LEU A 246 7.23 2.35 -2.30
C LEU A 246 6.84 1.88 -3.70
N GLY A 247 7.83 1.83 -4.58
CA GLY A 247 7.63 1.72 -6.03
C GLY A 247 7.86 0.33 -6.62
N ASP A 248 8.19 -0.69 -5.83
CA ASP A 248 8.60 -1.99 -6.38
C ASP A 248 7.42 -2.76 -6.99
N ARG A 249 6.21 -2.61 -6.45
CA ARG A 249 5.00 -3.28 -6.98
C ARG A 249 4.70 -2.96 -8.43
N ILE A 250 5.01 -1.76 -8.92
CA ILE A 250 4.78 -1.37 -10.32
C ILE A 250 5.55 -2.25 -11.31
N ARG A 251 6.64 -2.86 -10.88
CA ARG A 251 7.54 -3.69 -11.70
C ARG A 251 7.26 -5.17 -11.59
N MET A 252 6.43 -5.58 -10.62
CA MET A 252 6.15 -6.99 -10.33
C MET A 252 4.78 -7.38 -10.87
N ASN A 253 4.78 -8.29 -11.85
CA ASN A 253 3.57 -8.79 -12.49
C ASN A 253 3.09 -10.11 -11.86
N SER A 254 4.02 -10.89 -11.30
CA SER A 254 3.74 -12.21 -10.74
C SER A 254 3.02 -12.16 -9.38
N ILE A 255 2.96 -10.99 -8.74
CA ILE A 255 2.29 -10.81 -7.44
C ILE A 255 0.75 -10.79 -7.50
N LYS A 256 0.17 -10.82 -8.71
CA LYS A 256 -1.30 -10.86 -8.91
C LYS A 256 -1.93 -12.22 -8.58
N ASN A 257 -1.12 -13.21 -8.27
CA ASN A 257 -1.57 -14.56 -7.95
C ASN A 257 -1.96 -14.66 -6.47
N GLY A 258 -3.11 -15.29 -6.16
CA GLY A 258 -3.60 -15.45 -4.78
C GLY A 258 -2.67 -16.24 -3.83
N ARG A 259 -1.63 -16.89 -4.36
CA ARG A 259 -0.59 -17.57 -3.58
C ARG A 259 0.62 -16.69 -3.25
N VAL A 260 0.56 -15.41 -3.63
CA VAL A 260 1.62 -14.43 -3.37
C VAL A 260 1.11 -13.35 -2.43
N TYR A 261 1.82 -13.12 -1.34
CA TYR A 261 1.64 -11.94 -0.50
C TYR A 261 2.82 -10.99 -0.70
N MET A 262 2.58 -9.70 -0.78
CA MET A 262 3.64 -8.70 -0.81
C MET A 262 3.38 -7.59 0.19
N ARG A 263 4.45 -7.17 0.88
CA ARG A 263 4.45 -5.99 1.75
C ARG A 263 5.63 -5.10 1.42
N SER A 264 5.35 -3.83 1.25
CA SER A 264 6.38 -2.80 1.09
C SER A 264 6.67 -2.13 2.43
N LEU A 265 7.92 -2.01 2.81
CA LEU A 265 8.36 -1.35 4.03
C LEU A 265 9.20 -0.11 3.70
N ALA A 266 8.95 0.97 4.42
CA ALA A 266 9.82 2.14 4.40
C ALA A 266 10.95 1.97 5.41
N THR A 267 12.17 2.45 5.10
CA THR A 267 13.27 2.40 6.09
C THR A 267 12.97 3.22 7.34
N ARG A 268 12.13 4.25 7.22
CA ARG A 268 11.76 5.24 8.27
C ARG A 268 12.95 5.90 8.96
N GLN A 269 14.15 5.51 8.59
CA GLN A 269 15.42 6.09 9.04
C GLN A 269 16.31 6.35 7.82
N SER A 270 17.17 7.35 7.91
CA SER A 270 18.11 7.66 6.85
C SER A 270 19.32 6.73 6.88
N ASN A 271 19.82 6.38 5.69
CA ASN A 271 21.05 5.60 5.50
C ASN A 271 20.98 4.12 5.94
N LEU A 272 19.81 3.53 6.03
CA LEU A 272 19.65 2.10 6.26
C LEU A 272 19.20 1.38 4.98
N ALA A 273 19.78 0.20 4.76
CA ALA A 273 19.36 -0.70 3.67
C ALA A 273 18.10 -1.49 4.03
N LEU A 274 17.79 -1.60 5.32
CA LEU A 274 16.67 -2.33 5.87
C LEU A 274 15.85 -1.45 6.82
N SER A 275 14.55 -1.73 6.88
CA SER A 275 13.69 -1.21 7.93
C SER A 275 14.03 -1.88 9.26
N VAL A 276 13.93 -1.14 10.36
CA VAL A 276 14.10 -1.69 11.71
C VAL A 276 13.04 -2.75 12.04
N HIS A 277 11.91 -2.73 11.33
CA HIS A 277 10.77 -3.63 11.54
C HIS A 277 10.78 -4.88 10.62
N VAL A 278 11.86 -5.11 9.85
CA VAL A 278 11.98 -6.27 8.95
C VAL A 278 11.90 -7.58 9.73
N LYS A 279 12.53 -7.67 10.91
CA LYS A 279 12.51 -8.89 11.72
C LYS A 279 11.09 -9.29 12.14
N GLU A 280 10.30 -8.31 12.56
CA GLU A 280 8.91 -8.50 12.93
C GLU A 280 8.07 -8.94 11.73
N ALA A 281 8.21 -8.27 10.57
CA ALA A 281 7.53 -8.66 9.35
C ALA A 281 7.85 -10.11 8.93
N LEU A 282 9.13 -10.50 8.97
CA LEU A 282 9.55 -11.87 8.67
C LEU A 282 8.98 -12.89 9.67
N SER A 283 8.92 -12.54 10.97
CA SER A 283 8.31 -13.40 12.00
C SER A 283 6.81 -13.57 11.77
N ILE A 284 6.09 -12.52 11.40
CA ILE A 284 4.66 -12.57 11.08
C ILE A 284 4.42 -13.49 9.87
N LEU A 285 5.22 -13.36 8.82
CA LEU A 285 5.10 -14.21 7.62
C LEU A 285 5.47 -15.68 7.90
N LYS A 286 6.43 -15.95 8.78
CA LYS A 286 6.70 -17.30 9.27
C LYS A 286 5.54 -17.87 10.05
N ALA A 287 4.94 -17.08 10.97
CA ALA A 287 3.77 -17.50 11.73
C ALA A 287 2.57 -17.78 10.82
N ALA A 288 2.47 -17.09 9.69
CA ALA A 288 1.49 -17.34 8.63
C ALA A 288 1.84 -18.55 7.74
N ALA A 289 2.96 -19.25 8.01
CA ALA A 289 3.37 -20.47 7.35
C ALA A 289 3.50 -20.36 5.82
N TYR A 290 4.07 -19.25 5.32
CA TYR A 290 4.52 -19.18 3.93
C TYR A 290 5.68 -20.16 3.70
N ASP A 291 5.72 -20.78 2.52
CA ASP A 291 6.73 -21.79 2.17
C ASP A 291 8.09 -21.17 1.82
N LEU A 292 8.09 -19.95 1.30
CA LEU A 292 9.28 -19.15 0.99
C LEU A 292 9.00 -17.67 1.28
N ILE A 293 9.97 -16.99 1.89
CA ILE A 293 9.95 -15.54 2.05
C ILE A 293 11.10 -14.94 1.26
N VAL A 294 10.81 -13.99 0.39
CA VAL A 294 11.82 -13.18 -0.31
C VAL A 294 11.92 -11.82 0.36
N LEU A 295 13.13 -11.43 0.74
CA LEU A 295 13.43 -10.11 1.28
C LEU A 295 14.28 -9.34 0.27
N GLU A 296 13.70 -8.30 -0.34
CA GLU A 296 14.43 -7.36 -1.20
C GLU A 296 14.85 -6.13 -0.39
N THR A 297 16.15 -5.82 -0.38
CA THR A 297 16.67 -4.62 0.30
C THR A 297 16.61 -3.39 -0.61
N SER A 298 16.59 -2.19 -0.01
CA SER A 298 16.76 -0.96 -0.76
C SER A 298 18.08 -0.97 -1.55
N GLY A 299 18.11 -0.30 -2.72
CA GLY A 299 19.35 -0.11 -3.45
C GLY A 299 20.28 0.81 -2.67
N ILE A 300 21.49 0.34 -2.41
CA ILE A 300 22.55 1.10 -1.71
C ILE A 300 23.44 1.74 -2.75
#